data_066fa1fc876213470d0869f3d05dccbc
#
_entry.id   066fa1fc876213470d0869f3d05dccbc
#
_cell.length_a   1.000
_cell.length_b   1.000
_cell.length_c   1.000
_cell.angle_alpha   90.00
_cell.angle_beta   90.00
_cell.angle_gamma   90.00
#
_symmetry.space_group_name_H-M   'P 1'
#
loop_
_entity.id
_entity.type
_entity.pdbx_description
1 polymer ?
#
loop_
_entity_poly.entity_id
_entity_poly.type
_entity_poly.pdbx_seq_one_letter_code
_entity_poly.pdbx_strand_id
1 'polypeptide(L)'
;MKPLLALALMTLAANNIRAQVVINELMQSNIDCIMDDINEFPDSWVELYNAGTTAVDLADYSIGDSDKANKAWKLPNLRLEAGKHVVVYCDKEANGLHTDFRLESGKDGAVYLFKGENVADKVTGMKKQPAPNIAYGRKNDAADD
;
A
#
# COMPACT_ATOMS: atom_id res chain seq x y z
N MET A 1 -59.34 19.44 5.24
CA MET A 1 -57.87 19.73 5.33
C MET A 1 -57.15 18.41 5.18
N LYS A 2 -56.37 18.23 4.10
CA LYS A 2 -55.58 17.00 3.88
C LYS A 2 -54.14 17.27 4.37
N PRO A 3 -53.52 16.41 5.16
CA PRO A 3 -52.11 16.62 5.54
C PRO A 3 -51.20 16.32 4.34
N LEU A 4 -50.32 17.28 4.03
CA LEU A 4 -49.23 17.11 3.09
C LEU A 4 -48.15 16.22 3.75
N LEU A 5 -47.98 15.02 3.22
CA LEU A 5 -46.90 14.12 3.62
C LEU A 5 -45.61 14.61 2.93
N ALA A 6 -44.73 15.27 3.66
CA ALA A 6 -43.42 15.68 3.16
C ALA A 6 -42.54 14.44 3.11
N LEU A 7 -42.30 13.91 1.90
CA LEU A 7 -41.33 12.82 1.64
C LEU A 7 -39.91 13.41 1.70
N ALA A 8 -39.24 13.24 2.83
CA ALA A 8 -37.83 13.58 2.96
C ALA A 8 -37.01 12.60 2.12
N LEU A 9 -36.50 13.07 0.99
CA LEU A 9 -35.55 12.33 0.15
C LEU A 9 -34.18 12.32 0.84
N MET A 10 -33.88 11.26 1.59
CA MET A 10 -32.53 11.02 2.08
C MET A 10 -31.66 10.66 0.89
N THR A 11 -30.86 11.61 0.39
CA THR A 11 -29.78 11.33 -0.53
C THR A 11 -28.70 10.56 0.24
N LEU A 12 -28.63 9.25 0.03
CA LEU A 12 -27.50 8.43 0.45
C LEU A 12 -26.30 8.91 -0.36
N ALA A 13 -25.46 9.76 0.22
CA ALA A 13 -24.16 10.03 -0.36
C ALA A 13 -23.41 8.70 -0.39
N ALA A 14 -23.17 8.15 -1.57
CA ALA A 14 -22.26 7.04 -1.75
C ALA A 14 -20.86 7.53 -1.35
N ASN A 15 -20.51 7.33 -0.08
CA ASN A 15 -19.13 7.46 0.34
C ASN A 15 -18.36 6.36 -0.39
N ASN A 16 -17.61 6.73 -1.42
CA ASN A 16 -16.56 5.89 -1.95
C ASN A 16 -15.58 5.66 -0.80
N ILE A 17 -15.69 4.51 -0.13
CA ILE A 17 -14.76 4.10 0.91
C ILE A 17 -13.48 3.71 0.17
N ARG A 18 -12.65 4.71 -0.12
CA ARG A 18 -11.28 4.47 -0.57
C ARG A 18 -10.48 3.90 0.59
N ALA A 19 -9.57 3.01 0.29
CA ALA A 19 -8.58 2.59 1.28
C ALA A 19 -7.87 3.83 1.83
N GLN A 20 -7.74 3.92 3.15
CA GLN A 20 -7.07 5.06 3.78
C GLN A 20 -5.56 5.02 3.51
N VAL A 21 -4.95 3.84 3.52
CA VAL A 21 -3.56 3.62 3.10
C VAL A 21 -3.56 2.85 1.80
N VAL A 22 -2.79 3.31 0.84
CA VAL A 22 -2.66 2.71 -0.50
C VAL A 22 -1.20 2.44 -0.85
N ILE A 23 -0.98 1.48 -1.75
CA ILE A 23 0.29 1.25 -2.40
C ILE A 23 0.43 2.34 -3.46
N ASN A 24 1.37 3.27 -3.28
CA ASN A 24 1.55 4.43 -4.14
C ASN A 24 2.59 4.19 -5.23
N GLU A 25 3.71 3.60 -4.85
CA GLU A 25 4.81 3.27 -5.74
C GLU A 25 5.52 1.99 -5.29
N LEU A 26 6.18 1.29 -6.19
CA LEU A 26 6.99 0.13 -5.87
C LEU A 26 8.11 -0.08 -6.89
N MET A 27 9.19 -0.74 -6.46
CA MET A 27 10.32 -1.12 -7.30
C MET A 27 10.72 -2.57 -7.02
N GLN A 28 10.74 -3.40 -8.06
CA GLN A 28 11.08 -4.82 -7.95
C GLN A 28 12.59 -5.09 -7.97
N SER A 29 13.39 -4.17 -8.48
CA SER A 29 14.84 -4.29 -8.54
C SER A 29 15.50 -2.93 -8.30
N ASN A 30 15.94 -2.73 -7.07
CA ASN A 30 16.65 -1.54 -6.63
C ASN A 30 18.14 -1.87 -6.50
N ILE A 31 18.97 -1.21 -7.30
CA ILE A 31 20.44 -1.37 -7.21
C ILE A 31 21.04 -0.21 -6.40
N ASP A 32 20.69 1.02 -6.72
CA ASP A 32 21.28 2.22 -6.11
C ASP A 32 20.33 3.43 -6.09
N CYS A 33 19.01 3.19 -6.17
CA CYS A 33 18.01 4.25 -6.23
C CYS A 33 17.61 4.76 -4.84
N ILE A 34 17.25 3.84 -3.94
CA ILE A 34 16.84 4.16 -2.56
C ILE A 34 17.72 3.38 -1.59
N MET A 35 18.32 4.08 -0.63
CA MET A 35 18.97 3.50 0.54
C MET A 35 17.93 3.34 1.66
N ASP A 36 18.10 2.32 2.47
CA ASP A 36 17.31 2.08 3.67
C ASP A 36 17.84 2.86 4.90
N ASP A 37 17.29 2.56 6.07
CA ASP A 37 17.64 3.21 7.34
C ASP A 37 18.98 2.73 7.95
N ILE A 38 19.59 1.68 7.38
CA ILE A 38 20.92 1.18 7.77
C ILE A 38 22.00 1.50 6.73
N ASN A 39 21.68 2.34 5.72
CA ASN A 39 22.56 2.76 4.62
C ASN A 39 22.94 1.63 3.66
N GLU A 40 22.05 0.70 3.44
CA GLU A 40 22.16 -0.34 2.41
C GLU A 40 21.13 -0.11 1.29
N PHE A 41 21.29 -0.80 0.16
CA PHE A 41 20.33 -0.76 -0.93
C PHE A 41 19.47 -2.01 -0.85
N PRO A 42 18.20 -1.91 -0.40
CA PRO A 42 17.30 -3.05 -0.33
C PRO A 42 17.00 -3.60 -1.72
N ASP A 43 16.82 -4.90 -1.86
CA ASP A 43 16.56 -5.57 -3.15
C ASP A 43 15.35 -4.97 -3.90
N SER A 44 14.32 -4.62 -3.15
CA SER A 44 13.05 -4.05 -3.64
C SER A 44 12.36 -3.27 -2.54
N TRP A 45 11.37 -2.45 -2.90
CA TRP A 45 10.64 -1.64 -1.94
C TRP A 45 9.22 -1.31 -2.41
N VAL A 46 8.38 -0.93 -1.45
CA VAL A 46 7.01 -0.44 -1.67
C VAL A 46 6.82 0.84 -0.90
N GLU A 47 6.32 1.87 -1.54
CA GLU A 47 5.88 3.10 -0.89
C GLU A 47 4.39 3.02 -0.57
N LEU A 48 4.05 3.26 0.69
CA LEU A 48 2.68 3.42 1.16
C LEU A 48 2.37 4.89 1.35
N TYR A 49 1.14 5.28 1.01
CA TYR A 49 0.64 6.64 1.14
C TYR A 49 -0.66 6.65 1.96
N ASN A 50 -0.75 7.54 2.95
CA ASN A 50 -1.99 7.78 3.67
C ASN A 50 -2.83 8.81 2.93
N ALA A 51 -3.78 8.33 2.14
CA ALA A 51 -4.73 9.14 1.36
C ALA A 51 -5.91 9.68 2.19
N GLY A 52 -5.98 9.31 3.47
CA GLY A 52 -7.04 9.76 4.37
C GLY A 52 -6.78 11.17 4.91
N THR A 53 -7.71 11.62 5.74
CA THR A 53 -7.66 12.94 6.39
C THR A 53 -7.16 12.88 7.84
N THR A 54 -6.88 11.67 8.35
CA THR A 54 -6.40 11.43 9.71
C THR A 54 -5.18 10.52 9.67
N ALA A 55 -4.35 10.60 10.71
CA ALA A 55 -3.24 9.68 10.87
C ALA A 55 -3.73 8.25 11.10
N VAL A 56 -2.90 7.26 10.73
CA VAL A 56 -3.12 5.84 10.99
C VAL A 56 -1.94 5.24 11.75
N ASP A 57 -2.17 4.15 12.44
CA ASP A 57 -1.13 3.29 12.96
C ASP A 57 -0.89 2.16 11.94
N LEU A 58 0.34 2.02 11.46
CA LEU A 58 0.69 0.98 10.50
C LEU A 58 0.62 -0.43 11.10
N ALA A 59 0.64 -0.59 12.43
CA ALA A 59 0.43 -1.87 13.09
C ALA A 59 -0.95 -2.51 12.79
N ASP A 60 -1.92 -1.73 12.30
CA ASP A 60 -3.22 -2.24 11.82
C ASP A 60 -3.12 -2.91 10.43
N TYR A 61 -1.97 -2.77 9.76
CA TYR A 61 -1.75 -3.22 8.40
C TYR A 61 -0.69 -4.31 8.31
N SER A 62 -0.80 -5.09 7.25
CA SER A 62 0.23 -6.05 6.84
C SER A 62 0.37 -6.03 5.31
N ILE A 63 1.55 -6.41 4.82
CA ILE A 63 1.90 -6.38 3.40
C ILE A 63 2.48 -7.73 2.98
N GLY A 64 2.17 -8.18 1.77
CA GLY A 64 2.66 -9.47 1.27
C GLY A 64 2.64 -9.57 -0.25
N ASP A 65 3.27 -10.60 -0.76
CA ASP A 65 3.35 -10.94 -2.19
C ASP A 65 2.25 -11.93 -2.65
N SER A 66 1.33 -12.27 -1.76
CA SER A 66 0.21 -13.18 -2.01
C SER A 66 -1.10 -12.66 -1.41
N ASP A 67 -2.22 -13.18 -1.88
CA ASP A 67 -3.58 -12.84 -1.45
C ASP A 67 -3.97 -13.39 -0.07
N LYS A 68 -3.01 -13.84 0.73
CA LYS A 68 -3.22 -14.48 2.03
C LYS A 68 -2.77 -13.59 3.17
N ALA A 69 -3.73 -12.94 3.85
CA ALA A 69 -3.45 -12.05 4.98
C ALA A 69 -2.65 -12.72 6.12
N ASN A 70 -2.90 -14.01 6.38
CA ASN A 70 -2.19 -14.77 7.42
C ASN A 70 -0.73 -15.10 7.08
N LYS A 71 -0.27 -14.78 5.87
CA LYS A 71 1.12 -14.90 5.42
C LYS A 71 1.81 -13.56 5.20
N ALA A 72 1.05 -12.46 5.35
CA ALA A 72 1.58 -11.13 5.14
C ALA A 72 2.44 -10.67 6.32
N TRP A 73 3.50 -9.93 6.02
CA TRP A 73 4.38 -9.29 7.00
C TRP A 73 3.61 -8.18 7.74
N LYS A 74 3.57 -8.25 9.06
CA LYS A 74 2.98 -7.19 9.89
C LYS A 74 3.87 -5.95 9.88
N LEU A 75 3.28 -4.81 9.56
CA LEU A 75 3.98 -3.53 9.66
C LEU A 75 4.19 -3.14 11.13
N PRO A 76 5.24 -2.36 11.42
CA PRO A 76 5.55 -1.95 12.79
C PRO A 76 4.53 -0.93 13.32
N ASN A 77 4.53 -0.74 14.64
CA ASN A 77 3.82 0.37 15.28
C ASN A 77 4.50 1.69 14.90
N LEU A 78 4.05 2.26 13.79
CA LEU A 78 4.52 3.53 13.25
C LEU A 78 3.32 4.37 12.83
N ARG A 79 3.24 5.60 13.36
CA ARG A 79 2.19 6.54 13.00
C ARG A 79 2.49 7.19 11.65
N LEU A 80 1.58 7.01 10.70
CA LEU A 80 1.64 7.65 9.38
C LEU A 80 0.59 8.78 9.30
N GLU A 81 1.05 10.02 9.27
CA GLU A 81 0.18 11.19 9.21
C GLU A 81 -0.58 11.25 7.85
N ALA A 82 -1.72 11.96 7.84
CA ALA A 82 -2.49 12.20 6.62
C ALA A 82 -1.63 12.89 5.56
N GLY A 83 -1.69 12.41 4.31
CA GLY A 83 -0.92 12.95 3.19
C GLY A 83 0.58 12.66 3.26
N LYS A 84 1.02 11.68 4.06
CA LYS A 84 2.43 11.29 4.17
C LYS A 84 2.67 9.91 3.57
N HIS A 85 3.94 9.70 3.20
CA HIS A 85 4.45 8.45 2.65
C HIS A 85 5.36 7.74 3.64
N VAL A 86 5.50 6.44 3.47
CA VAL A 86 6.50 5.60 4.12
C VAL A 86 6.98 4.53 3.14
N VAL A 87 8.28 4.28 3.13
CA VAL A 87 8.86 3.18 2.34
C VAL A 87 8.97 1.95 3.21
N VAL A 88 8.52 0.83 2.66
CA VAL A 88 8.66 -0.52 3.21
C VAL A 88 9.68 -1.25 2.35
N TYR A 89 10.76 -1.71 2.96
CA TYR A 89 11.87 -2.39 2.28
C TYR A 89 11.57 -3.88 2.17
N CYS A 90 11.61 -4.39 0.95
CA CYS A 90 11.31 -5.79 0.66
C CYS A 90 12.62 -6.52 0.35
N ASP A 91 13.36 -6.93 1.39
CA ASP A 91 14.74 -7.42 1.34
C ASP A 91 15.00 -8.70 2.15
N LYS A 92 13.99 -9.22 2.87
CA LYS A 92 14.05 -10.40 3.74
C LYS A 92 14.78 -10.22 5.07
N GLU A 93 15.06 -9.00 5.49
CA GLU A 93 15.67 -8.71 6.80
C GLU A 93 14.71 -9.02 7.97
N ALA A 94 13.40 -9.02 7.72
CA ALA A 94 12.36 -9.37 8.69
C ALA A 94 12.45 -8.55 10.00
N ASN A 95 12.58 -7.23 9.88
CA ASN A 95 12.70 -6.32 11.01
C ASN A 95 12.08 -4.95 10.73
N GLY A 96 11.10 -4.53 11.51
CA GLY A 96 10.47 -3.22 11.39
C GLY A 96 9.84 -2.98 10.01
N LEU A 97 10.37 -2.04 9.24
CA LEU A 97 9.94 -1.75 7.87
C LEU A 97 10.60 -2.65 6.81
N HIS A 98 11.47 -3.57 7.20
CA HIS A 98 12.08 -4.58 6.35
C HIS A 98 11.25 -5.86 6.42
N THR A 99 10.72 -6.30 5.30
CA THR A 99 9.82 -7.47 5.23
C THR A 99 10.59 -8.80 5.22
N ASP A 100 9.87 -9.90 5.41
CA ASP A 100 10.38 -11.27 5.29
C ASP A 100 10.36 -11.81 3.85
N PHE A 101 9.96 -10.98 2.87
CA PHE A 101 9.91 -11.31 1.45
C PHE A 101 10.59 -10.23 0.61
N ARG A 102 10.84 -10.55 -0.67
CA ARG A 102 11.23 -9.59 -1.70
C ARG A 102 10.28 -9.65 -2.88
N LEU A 103 10.18 -8.55 -3.63
CA LEU A 103 9.44 -8.54 -4.89
C LEU A 103 10.28 -9.20 -5.97
N GLU A 104 9.66 -10.13 -6.71
CA GLU A 104 10.35 -10.84 -7.77
C GLU A 104 10.40 -9.99 -9.06
N SER A 105 11.61 -9.68 -9.52
CA SER A 105 11.80 -8.89 -10.74
C SER A 105 11.75 -9.70 -12.03
N GLY A 106 11.83 -11.02 -11.93
CA GLY A 106 11.97 -11.94 -13.08
C GLY A 106 10.67 -12.49 -13.65
N LYS A 107 9.55 -12.29 -12.97
CA LYS A 107 8.23 -12.87 -13.33
C LYS A 107 7.11 -11.89 -12.97
N ASP A 108 5.90 -12.22 -13.42
CA ASP A 108 4.70 -11.51 -12.99
C ASP A 108 4.54 -11.62 -11.47
N GLY A 109 4.30 -10.51 -10.81
CA GLY A 109 4.20 -10.39 -9.37
C GLY A 109 2.94 -9.69 -8.92
N ALA A 110 2.76 -9.67 -7.62
CA ALA A 110 1.69 -8.95 -6.95
C ALA A 110 2.16 -8.44 -5.59
N VAL A 111 1.54 -7.35 -5.12
CA VAL A 111 1.63 -6.85 -3.75
C VAL A 111 0.23 -6.64 -3.23
N TYR A 112 -0.01 -7.09 -2.01
CA TYR A 112 -1.27 -6.92 -1.30
C TYR A 112 -1.01 -6.18 0.00
N LEU A 113 -1.78 -5.13 0.24
CA LEU A 113 -1.86 -4.44 1.51
C LEU A 113 -3.15 -4.86 2.21
N PHE A 114 -3.06 -5.32 3.43
CA PHE A 114 -4.20 -5.73 4.23
C PHE A 114 -4.42 -4.78 5.41
N LYS A 115 -5.69 -4.62 5.79
CA LYS A 115 -6.08 -4.07 7.09
C LYS A 115 -6.85 -5.16 7.84
N GLY A 116 -6.21 -5.72 8.87
CA GLY A 116 -6.68 -6.98 9.44
C GLY A 116 -6.65 -8.10 8.41
N GLU A 117 -7.78 -8.75 8.17
CA GLU A 117 -7.93 -9.83 7.17
C GLU A 117 -8.40 -9.34 5.79
N ASN A 118 -8.75 -8.06 5.67
CA ASN A 118 -9.31 -7.50 4.43
C ASN A 118 -8.23 -6.89 3.57
N VAL A 119 -8.31 -7.10 2.26
CA VAL A 119 -7.46 -6.39 1.29
C VAL A 119 -7.85 -4.91 1.30
N ALA A 120 -6.93 -4.07 1.73
CA ALA A 120 -7.07 -2.62 1.70
C ALA A 120 -6.71 -2.06 0.32
N ASP A 121 -5.62 -2.57 -0.26
CA ASP A 121 -5.16 -2.19 -1.60
C ASP A 121 -4.31 -3.31 -2.20
N LYS A 122 -4.14 -3.32 -3.52
CA LYS A 122 -3.31 -4.31 -4.21
C LYS A 122 -2.80 -3.80 -5.54
N VAL A 123 -1.61 -4.25 -5.91
CA VAL A 123 -1.07 -4.16 -7.27
C VAL A 123 -0.86 -5.59 -7.77
N THR A 124 -1.47 -5.95 -8.89
CA THR A 124 -1.41 -7.31 -9.46
C THR A 124 -1.02 -7.27 -10.93
N GLY A 125 -0.51 -8.38 -11.44
CA GLY A 125 -0.12 -8.46 -12.85
C GLY A 125 1.12 -7.63 -13.20
N MET A 126 1.95 -7.32 -12.20
CA MET A 126 3.22 -6.65 -12.43
C MET A 126 4.07 -7.48 -13.39
N LYS A 127 4.46 -6.88 -14.48
CA LYS A 127 5.35 -7.50 -15.45
C LYS A 127 6.79 -7.39 -14.99
N LYS A 128 7.64 -8.29 -15.51
CA LYS A 128 9.08 -8.18 -15.34
C LYS A 128 9.54 -6.76 -15.69
N GLN A 129 10.27 -6.13 -14.77
CA GLN A 129 10.88 -4.84 -15.04
C GLN A 129 11.86 -4.92 -16.21
N PRO A 130 11.86 -3.95 -17.12
CA PRO A 130 12.76 -3.92 -18.28
C PRO A 130 14.21 -3.69 -17.89
N ALA A 131 14.45 -3.00 -16.78
CA ALA A 131 15.77 -2.72 -16.21
C ALA A 131 15.65 -2.48 -14.70
N PRO A 132 16.73 -2.61 -13.92
CA PRO A 132 16.74 -2.19 -12.52
C PRO A 132 16.52 -0.67 -12.38
N ASN A 133 16.17 -0.24 -11.16
CA ASN A 133 15.90 1.15 -10.80
C ASN A 133 14.76 1.81 -11.58
N ILE A 134 13.79 1.00 -12.03
CA ILE A 134 12.54 1.47 -12.62
C ILE A 134 11.41 1.17 -11.64
N ALA A 135 10.70 2.20 -11.18
CA ALA A 135 9.55 2.05 -10.31
C ALA A 135 8.23 1.96 -11.11
N TYR A 136 7.25 1.30 -10.52
CA TYR A 136 5.85 1.39 -10.88
C TYR A 136 5.17 2.29 -9.87
N GLY A 137 4.50 3.34 -10.33
CA GLY A 137 3.81 4.28 -9.46
C GLY A 137 2.46 4.68 -10.03
N ARG A 138 1.58 5.15 -9.18
CA ARG A 138 0.35 5.82 -9.59
C ARG A 138 0.70 7.13 -10.27
N LYS A 139 -0.11 7.55 -11.24
CA LYS A 139 0.11 8.81 -11.97
C LYS A 139 0.09 10.03 -11.05
N ASN A 140 -0.72 9.99 -10.01
CA ASN A 140 -0.76 10.93 -8.89
C ASN A 140 -1.00 10.13 -7.61
N ASP A 141 -0.63 10.68 -6.46
CA ASP A 141 -0.84 10.04 -5.17
C ASP A 141 -2.28 9.56 -5.00
N ALA A 142 -2.42 8.28 -4.68
CA ALA A 142 -3.69 7.59 -4.52
C ALA A 142 -4.65 7.68 -5.73
N ALA A 143 -4.17 7.99 -6.93
CA ALA A 143 -5.01 7.94 -8.13
C ALA A 143 -5.50 6.51 -8.38
N ASP A 144 -6.73 6.36 -8.88
CA ASP A 144 -7.19 5.10 -9.45
C ASP A 144 -6.57 4.96 -10.83
N ASP A 145 -5.92 3.83 -11.13
CA ASP A 145 -5.34 3.50 -12.43
C ASP A 145 -6.41 2.92 -13.36
#